data_d69ebcee64e59d00cec9698025001e1e
#
_entry.id   d69ebcee64e59d00cec9698025001e1e
#
_cell.length_a   1.000
_cell.length_b   1.000
_cell.length_c   1.000
_cell.angle_alpha   90.00
_cell.angle_beta   90.00
_cell.angle_gamma   90.00
#
_symmetry.space_group_name_H-M   'P 1'
#
loop_
_entity.id
_entity.type
_entity.pdbx_description
1 polymer ?
#
loop_
_entity_poly.entity_id
_entity_poly.type
_entity_poly.pdbx_seq_one_letter_code
_entity_poly.pdbx_strand_id
1 'polypeptide(L)'
;MKPGLAVIKGVHTVVFLAELSSIAWLLVTGLLGRRDRSTGVAAALVAAESAVFVANRGVCPLTPLAERHGAASGSVSDIFLPDVVARTIPIWSSALVAVAIALHVRGLLRERAASHPAVRD
;
A
#
# COMPACT_ATOMS: atom_id res chain seq x y z
N MET A 1 3.75 26.97 -8.66
CA MET A 1 2.80 25.83 -8.71
C MET A 1 1.38 26.34 -8.59
N LYS A 2 0.49 25.86 -9.43
CA LYS A 2 -0.93 26.25 -9.36
C LYS A 2 -1.54 25.70 -8.07
N PRO A 3 -2.46 26.44 -7.41
CA PRO A 3 -3.07 25.95 -6.16
C PRO A 3 -3.74 24.59 -6.28
N GLY A 4 -4.43 24.34 -7.41
CA GLY A 4 -5.06 23.04 -7.64
C GLY A 4 -4.05 21.89 -7.69
N LEU A 5 -2.91 22.09 -8.31
CA LEU A 5 -1.85 21.08 -8.36
C LEU A 5 -1.24 20.83 -6.97
N ALA A 6 -1.06 21.89 -6.17
CA ALA A 6 -0.55 21.76 -4.82
C ALA A 6 -1.48 20.91 -3.95
N VAL A 7 -2.81 21.11 -4.07
CA VAL A 7 -3.81 20.30 -3.36
C VAL A 7 -3.73 18.84 -3.78
N ILE A 8 -3.66 18.58 -5.08
CA ILE A 8 -3.58 17.21 -5.61
C ILE A 8 -2.31 16.50 -5.10
N LYS A 9 -1.18 17.18 -5.17
CA LYS A 9 0.08 16.64 -4.64
C LYS A 9 0.00 16.38 -3.14
N GLY A 10 -0.62 17.29 -2.39
CA GLY A 10 -0.82 17.11 -0.95
C GLY A 10 -1.68 15.91 -0.63
N VAL A 11 -2.82 15.76 -1.32
CA VAL A 11 -3.72 14.61 -1.16
C VAL A 11 -2.98 13.31 -1.50
N HIS A 12 -2.29 13.27 -2.63
CA HIS A 12 -1.56 12.08 -3.04
C HIS A 12 -0.46 11.71 -2.04
N THR A 13 0.23 12.70 -1.49
CA THR A 13 1.25 12.48 -0.47
C THR A 13 0.64 11.90 0.80
N VAL A 14 -0.50 12.41 1.25
CA VAL A 14 -1.22 11.89 2.43
C VAL A 14 -1.66 10.44 2.18
N VAL A 15 -2.21 10.15 1.01
CA VAL A 15 -2.61 8.78 0.63
C VAL A 15 -1.38 7.86 0.65
N PHE A 16 -0.27 8.31 0.10
CA PHE A 16 0.97 7.53 0.10
C PHE A 16 1.45 7.23 1.52
N LEU A 17 1.43 8.24 2.40
CA LEU A 17 1.86 8.04 3.79
C LEU A 17 0.93 7.10 4.54
N ALA A 18 -0.38 7.19 4.31
CA ALA A 18 -1.36 6.28 4.90
C ALA A 18 -1.12 4.85 4.42
N GLU A 19 -0.87 4.68 3.13
CA GLU A 19 -0.59 3.38 2.51
C GLU A 19 0.71 2.79 3.06
N LEU A 20 1.77 3.58 3.11
CA LEU A 20 3.07 3.14 3.63
C LEU A 20 2.96 2.75 5.11
N SER A 21 2.23 3.53 5.91
CA SER A 21 1.98 3.22 7.31
C SER A 21 1.22 1.90 7.46
N SER A 22 0.22 1.69 6.60
CA SER A 22 -0.57 0.45 6.60
C SER A 22 0.30 -0.76 6.24
N ILE A 23 1.15 -0.63 5.23
CA ILE A 23 2.09 -1.69 4.85
C ILE A 23 3.05 -2.00 5.99
N ALA A 24 3.63 -0.97 6.62
CA ALA A 24 4.53 -1.14 7.76
C ALA A 24 3.83 -1.86 8.91
N TRP A 25 2.59 -1.49 9.21
CA TRP A 25 1.80 -2.12 10.26
C TRP A 25 1.51 -3.60 9.94
N LEU A 26 1.18 -3.91 8.69
CA LEU A 26 0.98 -5.30 8.26
C LEU A 26 2.26 -6.12 8.39
N LEU A 27 3.42 -5.54 8.08
CA LEU A 27 4.70 -6.21 8.27
C LEU A 27 4.96 -6.51 9.76
N VAL A 28 4.77 -5.51 10.60
CA VAL A 28 4.98 -5.63 12.05
C VAL A 28 4.03 -6.68 12.65
N THR A 29 2.74 -6.59 12.34
CA THR A 29 1.74 -7.54 12.86
C THR A 29 1.96 -8.94 12.31
N GLY A 30 2.42 -9.04 11.06
CA GLY A 30 2.76 -10.33 10.47
C GLY A 30 3.93 -10.99 11.18
N LEU A 31 4.97 -10.22 11.52
CA LEU A 31 6.12 -10.73 12.28
C LEU A 31 5.76 -11.12 13.71
N LEU A 32 4.87 -10.34 14.34
CA LEU A 32 4.42 -10.60 15.71
C LEU A 32 3.33 -11.67 15.81
N GLY A 33 2.77 -12.08 14.67
CA GLY A 33 1.65 -13.02 14.65
C GLY A 33 0.33 -12.43 15.14
N ARG A 34 0.21 -11.12 15.16
CA ARG A 34 -1.01 -10.42 15.60
C ARG A 34 -1.97 -10.23 14.43
N ARG A 35 -3.23 -10.53 14.67
CA ARG A 35 -4.31 -10.24 13.73
C ARG A 35 -5.50 -9.74 14.54
N ASP A 36 -5.65 -8.43 14.57
CA ASP A 36 -6.73 -7.74 15.29
C ASP A 36 -7.43 -6.78 14.33
N ARG A 37 -8.29 -5.92 14.88
CA ARG A 37 -9.04 -4.95 14.08
C ARG A 37 -8.12 -4.01 13.31
N SER A 38 -7.02 -3.57 13.92
CA SER A 38 -6.06 -2.67 13.27
C SER A 38 -5.38 -3.33 12.06
N THR A 39 -5.08 -4.61 12.16
CA THR A 39 -4.55 -5.40 11.04
C THR A 39 -5.57 -5.46 9.90
N GLY A 40 -6.85 -5.69 10.22
CA GLY A 40 -7.93 -5.71 9.25
C GLY A 40 -8.09 -4.37 8.54
N VAL A 41 -8.05 -3.27 9.27
CA VAL A 41 -8.14 -1.92 8.69
C VAL A 41 -6.96 -1.66 7.75
N ALA A 42 -5.74 -1.96 8.19
CA ALA A 42 -4.55 -1.78 7.36
C ALA A 42 -4.63 -2.63 6.08
N ALA A 43 -5.07 -3.88 6.19
CA ALA A 43 -5.24 -4.77 5.03
C ALA A 43 -6.30 -4.25 4.07
N ALA A 44 -7.41 -3.72 4.59
CA ALA A 44 -8.46 -3.14 3.76
C ALA A 44 -7.97 -1.90 2.99
N LEU A 45 -7.20 -1.03 3.64
CA LEU A 45 -6.62 0.15 2.99
C LEU A 45 -5.65 -0.26 1.88
N VAL A 46 -4.76 -1.20 2.14
CA VAL A 46 -3.81 -1.70 1.14
C VAL A 46 -4.55 -2.36 -0.01
N ALA A 47 -5.55 -3.19 0.27
CA ALA A 47 -6.33 -3.87 -0.75
C ALA A 47 -7.09 -2.89 -1.63
N ALA A 48 -7.73 -1.89 -1.03
CA ALA A 48 -8.49 -0.88 -1.75
C ALA A 48 -7.58 -0.06 -2.67
N GLU A 49 -6.45 0.41 -2.18
CA GLU A 49 -5.49 1.17 -2.97
C GLU A 49 -4.91 0.32 -4.11
N SER A 50 -4.57 -0.93 -3.81
CA SER A 50 -4.06 -1.86 -4.81
C SER A 50 -5.08 -2.15 -5.91
N ALA A 51 -6.36 -2.32 -5.54
CA ALA A 51 -7.44 -2.54 -6.50
C ALA A 51 -7.62 -1.33 -7.41
N VAL A 52 -7.60 -0.12 -6.85
CA VAL A 52 -7.71 1.12 -7.64
C VAL A 52 -6.53 1.26 -8.59
N PHE A 53 -5.33 0.99 -8.10
CA PHE A 53 -4.11 1.06 -8.91
C PHE A 53 -4.16 0.08 -10.10
N VAL A 54 -4.55 -1.17 -9.84
CA VAL A 54 -4.66 -2.19 -10.89
C VAL A 54 -5.79 -1.85 -11.86
N ALA A 55 -6.95 -1.43 -11.35
CA ALA A 55 -8.08 -1.04 -12.18
C ALA A 55 -7.76 0.14 -13.10
N ASN A 56 -6.84 1.01 -12.66
CA ASN A 56 -6.40 2.17 -13.44
C ASN A 56 -5.09 1.90 -14.20
N ARG A 57 -4.85 0.66 -14.57
CA ARG A 57 -3.73 0.21 -15.41
C ARG A 57 -2.34 0.52 -14.82
N GLY A 58 -2.21 0.40 -13.51
CA GLY A 58 -0.95 0.64 -12.82
C GLY A 58 -0.60 2.12 -12.65
N VAL A 59 -1.59 3.00 -12.73
CA VAL A 59 -1.43 4.44 -12.53
C VAL A 59 -2.41 4.89 -11.46
N CYS A 60 -1.94 5.70 -10.52
CA CYS A 60 -2.82 6.31 -9.53
C CYS A 60 -3.82 7.25 -10.23
N PRO A 61 -5.13 7.21 -9.89
CA PRO A 61 -6.11 8.12 -10.49
C PRO A 61 -5.80 9.59 -10.33
N LEU A 62 -5.01 9.96 -9.32
CA LEU A 62 -4.59 11.35 -9.11
C LEU A 62 -3.57 11.82 -10.15
N THR A 63 -2.87 10.92 -10.81
CA THR A 63 -1.86 11.28 -11.82
C THR A 63 -2.45 12.02 -13.02
N PRO A 64 -3.50 11.50 -13.71
CA PRO A 64 -4.13 12.25 -14.80
C PRO A 64 -4.71 13.58 -14.33
N LEU A 65 -5.23 13.62 -13.11
CA LEU A 65 -5.78 14.85 -12.56
C LEU A 65 -4.67 15.88 -12.32
N ALA A 66 -3.52 15.45 -11.82
CA ALA A 66 -2.37 16.32 -11.64
C ALA A 66 -1.86 16.85 -12.98
N GLU A 67 -1.84 16.00 -14.01
CA GLU A 67 -1.44 16.42 -15.37
C GLU A 67 -2.36 17.52 -15.92
N ARG A 68 -3.66 17.42 -15.68
CA ARG A 68 -4.62 18.45 -16.06
C ARG A 68 -4.36 19.78 -15.35
N HIS A 69 -3.69 19.77 -14.19
CA HIS A 69 -3.37 20.94 -13.40
C HIS A 69 -1.92 21.39 -13.56
N GLY A 70 -1.23 20.91 -14.58
CA GLY A 70 0.09 21.39 -14.97
C GLY A 70 1.27 20.51 -14.58
N ALA A 71 1.04 19.30 -14.05
CA ALA A 71 2.13 18.36 -13.86
C ALA A 71 2.63 17.86 -15.20
N ALA A 72 3.92 17.50 -15.27
CA ALA A 72 4.50 16.93 -16.48
C ALA A 72 3.85 15.59 -16.81
N SER A 73 3.55 15.38 -18.10
CA SER A 73 2.91 14.15 -18.56
C SER A 73 3.75 12.91 -18.22
N GLY A 74 3.09 11.88 -17.71
CA GLY A 74 3.75 10.63 -17.31
C GLY A 74 4.65 10.78 -16.10
N SER A 75 4.62 11.92 -15.45
CA SER A 75 5.48 12.23 -14.32
C SER A 75 4.93 11.67 -13.03
N VAL A 76 5.84 11.34 -12.10
CA VAL A 76 5.52 11.04 -10.71
C VAL A 76 5.60 12.28 -9.83
N SER A 77 5.66 13.47 -10.43
CA SER A 77 5.70 14.76 -9.73
C SER A 77 4.36 15.17 -9.13
N ASP A 78 3.36 14.32 -9.21
CA ASP A 78 2.06 14.46 -8.54
C ASP A 78 2.14 14.15 -7.04
N ILE A 79 3.31 13.89 -6.51
CA ILE A 79 3.57 13.64 -5.11
C ILE A 79 4.77 14.49 -4.64
N PHE A 80 4.76 14.91 -3.37
CA PHE A 80 5.85 15.71 -2.81
C PHE A 80 7.04 14.82 -2.39
N LEU A 81 7.69 14.21 -3.37
CA LEU A 81 8.89 13.39 -3.18
C LEU A 81 9.84 13.61 -4.36
N PRO A 82 11.15 13.36 -4.17
CA PRO A 82 12.07 13.37 -5.30
C PRO A 82 11.66 12.34 -6.35
N ASP A 83 11.76 12.69 -7.61
CA ASP A 83 11.35 11.82 -8.72
C ASP A 83 12.02 10.44 -8.67
N VAL A 84 13.29 10.40 -8.29
CA VAL A 84 14.05 9.15 -8.18
C VAL A 84 13.37 8.21 -7.17
N VAL A 85 12.93 8.74 -6.03
CA VAL A 85 12.23 7.97 -4.99
C VAL A 85 10.84 7.59 -5.48
N ALA A 86 10.09 8.57 -6.01
CA ALA A 86 8.70 8.34 -6.42
C ALA A 86 8.58 7.28 -7.52
N ARG A 87 9.52 7.22 -8.45
CA ARG A 87 9.52 6.21 -9.53
C ARG A 87 9.69 4.79 -9.02
N THR A 88 10.33 4.60 -7.89
CA THR A 88 10.59 3.27 -7.33
C THR A 88 9.48 2.79 -6.41
N ILE A 89 8.55 3.67 -6.02
CA ILE A 89 7.46 3.32 -5.08
C ILE A 89 6.70 2.06 -5.49
N PRO A 90 6.19 1.90 -6.74
CA PRO A 90 5.43 0.70 -7.10
C PRO A 90 6.24 -0.58 -6.95
N ILE A 91 7.54 -0.52 -7.19
CA ILE A 91 8.42 -1.69 -7.13
C ILE A 91 8.61 -2.15 -5.69
N TRP A 92 9.13 -1.28 -4.83
CA TRP A 92 9.43 -1.68 -3.46
C TRP A 92 8.19 -1.83 -2.60
N SER A 93 7.13 -1.03 -2.85
CA SER A 93 5.88 -1.16 -2.11
C SER A 93 5.19 -2.48 -2.43
N SER A 94 5.18 -2.90 -3.69
CA SER A 94 4.65 -4.21 -4.09
C SER A 94 5.41 -5.35 -3.44
N ALA A 95 6.73 -5.25 -3.38
CA ALA A 95 7.56 -6.24 -2.70
C ALA A 95 7.23 -6.34 -1.21
N LEU A 96 7.07 -5.19 -0.55
CA LEU A 96 6.70 -5.15 0.88
C LEU A 96 5.31 -5.74 1.13
N VAL A 97 4.34 -5.46 0.26
CA VAL A 97 3.00 -6.03 0.34
C VAL A 97 3.06 -7.55 0.19
N ALA A 98 3.83 -8.05 -0.77
CA ALA A 98 4.00 -9.50 -0.96
C ALA A 98 4.59 -10.16 0.28
N VAL A 99 5.60 -9.55 0.90
CA VAL A 99 6.19 -10.06 2.14
C VAL A 99 5.17 -10.06 3.27
N ALA A 100 4.39 -8.99 3.42
CA ALA A 100 3.35 -8.89 4.44
C ALA A 100 2.30 -9.99 4.27
N ILE A 101 1.84 -10.23 3.04
CA ILE A 101 0.90 -11.29 2.72
C ILE A 101 1.48 -12.65 3.11
N ALA A 102 2.72 -12.92 2.73
CA ALA A 102 3.39 -14.17 3.05
C ALA A 102 3.49 -14.39 4.55
N LEU A 103 3.82 -13.36 5.31
CA LEU A 103 3.92 -13.45 6.78
C LEU A 103 2.56 -13.76 7.41
N HIS A 104 1.48 -13.13 6.96
CA HIS A 104 0.14 -13.37 7.49
C HIS A 104 -0.39 -14.75 7.08
N VAL A 105 -0.16 -15.18 5.85
CA VAL A 105 -0.54 -16.52 5.40
C VAL A 105 0.18 -17.57 6.22
N ARG A 106 1.48 -17.42 6.42
CA ARG A 106 2.28 -18.32 7.26
C ARG A 106 1.72 -18.39 8.68
N GLY A 107 1.38 -17.24 9.25
CA GLY A 107 0.78 -17.17 10.59
C GLY A 107 -0.55 -17.90 10.67
N LEU A 108 -1.42 -17.71 9.66
CA LEU A 108 -2.71 -18.38 9.60
C LEU A 108 -2.55 -19.91 9.48
N LEU A 109 -1.62 -20.37 8.66
CA LEU A 109 -1.35 -21.80 8.51
C LEU A 109 -0.83 -22.42 9.81
N ARG A 110 0.03 -21.70 10.54
CA ARG A 110 0.51 -22.13 11.84
C ARG A 110 -0.61 -22.23 12.88
N GLU A 111 -1.52 -21.25 12.89
CA GLU A 111 -2.67 -21.25 13.78
C GLU A 111 -3.61 -22.42 13.49
N ARG A 112 -3.85 -22.71 12.21
CA ARG A 112 -4.66 -23.87 11.82
C ARG A 112 -4.03 -25.17 12.28
N ALA A 113 -2.72 -25.33 12.12
CA ALA A 113 -2.01 -26.50 12.59
C ALA A 113 -2.11 -26.66 14.10
N ALA A 114 -2.01 -25.54 14.85
CA ALA A 114 -2.09 -25.55 16.31
C ALA A 114 -3.52 -25.81 16.81
N SER A 115 -4.55 -25.43 16.03
CA SER A 115 -5.96 -25.61 16.43
C SER A 115 -6.51 -27.02 16.15
N HIS A 116 -5.72 -27.91 15.53
CA HIS A 116 -6.12 -29.29 15.23
C HIS A 116 -5.13 -30.31 15.81
N PRO A 117 -4.85 -30.29 17.14
CA PRO A 117 -3.87 -31.19 17.73
C PRO A 117 -4.26 -32.65 17.64
N ALA A 118 -5.56 -32.98 17.64
CA ALA A 118 -6.05 -34.34 17.56
C ALA A 118 -5.70 -35.05 16.24
N VAL A 119 -5.48 -34.29 15.18
CA VAL A 119 -5.13 -34.82 13.86
C VAL A 119 -3.70 -35.38 13.83
N ARG A 120 -2.90 -35.06 14.83
CA ARG A 120 -1.51 -35.50 14.92
C ARG A 120 -1.33 -36.92 15.47
N ASP A 121 -2.39 -37.46 16.05
CA ASP A 121 -2.39 -38.85 16.55
C ASP A 121 -2.71 -39.81 15.41
#